data_18c39084d1b173f09ecdc516fb1ef104
#
_entry.id   18c39084d1b173f09ecdc516fb1ef104
#
_cell.length_a   1.000
_cell.length_b   1.000
_cell.length_c   1.000
_cell.angle_alpha   90.00
_cell.angle_beta   90.00
_cell.angle_gamma   90.00
#
_symmetry.space_group_name_H-M   'P 1'
#
loop_
_entity.id
_entity.type
_entity.pdbx_description
1 polymer ?
#
loop_
_entity_poly.entity_id
_entity_poly.type
_entity_poly.pdbx_seq_one_letter_code
_entity_poly.pdbx_strand_id
1 'polypeptide(L)'
;MTEPKSYLITGGAGFLGINLVRYLLARGHRVTSLDIASFDYPERSQITEIRGDIRDRACVDQAMQGINIVVHTAAALPLYSEADIFSTDIDGTRNVIDSAYQHGVERFIHISSTAVYGIPDHHPLYETDKLDGVGPYGKAKIMAEEVCLEYRSKGMCVPIIRPKSFIGPERLGVFALFYDWAKDGKGFPMIGSGNNRYQLLDVEDLCEAIYLCATLPCDKTSDTFNIGAKEFTTMKEDYQAVLDYAGFGKKIRGFPAAPVIWTLRILEALKLSPLYKWVYETAATDSFVSVEKAERILGFKPKYSNKDALIRNYRWYLDHLSEFEGKSGVSHRVPWKQGILGVAKLFF
;
A
#
# COMPACT_ATOMS: atom_id res chain seq x y z
N MET A 1 27.46 11.00 -0.62
CA MET A 1 26.60 9.99 -1.31
C MET A 1 26.88 8.65 -0.65
N THR A 2 25.86 7.91 -0.24
CA THR A 2 26.03 6.54 0.28
C THR A 2 26.58 5.65 -0.82
N GLU A 3 27.40 4.66 -0.45
CA GLU A 3 27.96 3.70 -1.39
C GLU A 3 26.83 2.94 -2.14
N PRO A 4 26.95 2.73 -3.47
CA PRO A 4 25.93 1.98 -4.22
C PRO A 4 25.71 0.59 -3.66
N LYS A 5 24.46 0.25 -3.34
CA LYS A 5 24.04 -1.09 -2.86
C LYS A 5 23.16 -1.77 -3.90
N SER A 6 23.11 -3.09 -3.84
CA SER A 6 22.20 -3.93 -4.64
C SER A 6 20.95 -4.26 -3.83
N TYR A 7 19.80 -3.86 -4.35
CA TYR A 7 18.51 -4.11 -3.73
C TYR A 7 17.74 -5.19 -4.50
N LEU A 8 17.13 -6.11 -3.78
CA LEU A 8 16.06 -6.97 -4.32
C LEU A 8 14.72 -6.43 -3.84
N ILE A 9 13.83 -6.14 -4.78
CA ILE A 9 12.43 -5.78 -4.50
C ILE A 9 11.55 -6.95 -4.94
N THR A 10 10.96 -7.69 -4.01
CA THR A 10 9.91 -8.65 -4.35
C THR A 10 8.60 -7.90 -4.52
N GLY A 11 7.79 -8.24 -5.51
CA GLY A 11 6.63 -7.42 -5.90
C GLY A 11 7.05 -6.12 -6.62
N GLY A 12 8.19 -6.13 -7.30
CA GLY A 12 8.79 -4.95 -7.90
C GLY A 12 8.00 -4.35 -9.06
N ALA A 13 7.16 -5.14 -9.75
CA ALA A 13 6.25 -4.67 -10.79
C ALA A 13 4.92 -4.13 -10.23
N GLY A 14 4.72 -4.16 -8.91
CA GLY A 14 3.53 -3.61 -8.24
C GLY A 14 3.60 -2.10 -8.02
N PHE A 15 2.52 -1.51 -7.45
CA PHE A 15 2.42 -0.08 -7.20
C PHE A 15 3.55 0.48 -6.31
N LEU A 16 3.83 -0.15 -5.16
CA LEU A 16 4.96 0.26 -4.32
C LEU A 16 6.28 -0.04 -5.02
N GLY A 17 6.38 -1.22 -5.67
CA GLY A 17 7.60 -1.67 -6.32
C GLY A 17 8.14 -0.68 -7.34
N ILE A 18 7.31 -0.21 -8.29
CA ILE A 18 7.77 0.75 -9.31
C ILE A 18 8.21 2.09 -8.72
N ASN A 19 7.48 2.61 -7.72
CA ASN A 19 7.86 3.85 -7.07
C ASN A 19 9.20 3.70 -6.31
N LEU A 20 9.41 2.56 -5.65
CA LEU A 20 10.65 2.26 -4.95
C LEU A 20 11.82 2.02 -5.93
N VAL A 21 11.57 1.36 -7.07
CA VAL A 21 12.55 1.24 -8.16
C VAL A 21 13.05 2.61 -8.59
N ARG A 22 12.14 3.51 -8.96
CA ARG A 22 12.48 4.91 -9.35
C ARG A 22 13.25 5.62 -8.24
N TYR A 23 12.79 5.46 -7.00
CA TYR A 23 13.40 6.10 -5.84
C TYR A 23 14.86 5.66 -5.61
N LEU A 24 15.14 4.35 -5.76
CA LEU A 24 16.47 3.78 -5.57
C LEU A 24 17.40 4.05 -6.76
N LEU A 25 16.92 3.96 -8.01
CA LEU A 25 17.68 4.29 -9.20
C LEU A 25 18.13 5.76 -9.19
N ALA A 26 17.26 6.70 -8.79
CA ALA A 26 17.59 8.12 -8.66
C ALA A 26 18.70 8.38 -7.62
N ARG A 27 18.97 7.42 -6.72
CA ARG A 27 20.04 7.47 -5.71
C ARG A 27 21.30 6.66 -6.09
N GLY A 28 21.33 6.11 -7.31
CA GLY A 28 22.48 5.39 -7.86
C GLY A 28 22.62 3.94 -7.36
N HIS A 29 21.55 3.36 -6.80
CA HIS A 29 21.55 1.97 -6.38
C HIS A 29 21.22 1.03 -7.54
N ARG A 30 21.67 -0.24 -7.44
CA ARG A 30 21.28 -1.30 -8.36
C ARG A 30 20.02 -1.99 -7.85
N VAL A 31 19.10 -2.30 -8.75
CA VAL A 31 17.81 -2.88 -8.38
C VAL A 31 17.55 -4.16 -9.17
N THR A 32 17.21 -5.23 -8.47
CA THR A 32 16.63 -6.45 -9.00
C THR A 32 15.16 -6.50 -8.61
N SER A 33 14.26 -6.68 -9.58
CA SER A 33 12.82 -6.86 -9.39
C SER A 33 12.46 -8.34 -9.52
N LEU A 34 11.89 -8.93 -8.49
CA LEU A 34 11.27 -10.26 -8.54
C LEU A 34 9.76 -10.11 -8.45
N ASP A 35 9.03 -10.49 -9.50
CA ASP A 35 7.57 -10.40 -9.54
C ASP A 35 6.98 -11.50 -10.45
N ILE A 36 5.74 -11.90 -10.18
CA ILE A 36 4.97 -12.80 -11.07
C ILE A 36 4.54 -12.08 -12.37
N ALA A 37 4.38 -10.76 -12.32
CA ALA A 37 4.08 -9.92 -13.46
C ALA A 37 5.37 -9.40 -14.12
N SER A 38 5.30 -9.13 -15.44
CA SER A 38 6.37 -8.41 -16.13
C SER A 38 6.49 -6.97 -15.66
N PHE A 39 7.71 -6.47 -15.66
CA PHE A 39 8.04 -5.08 -15.34
C PHE A 39 7.87 -4.19 -16.58
N ASP A 40 6.63 -3.82 -16.87
CA ASP A 40 6.26 -3.04 -18.06
C ASP A 40 6.31 -1.52 -17.79
N TYR A 41 7.50 -1.03 -17.47
CA TYR A 41 7.77 0.39 -17.19
C TYR A 41 9.05 0.85 -17.91
N PRO A 42 9.20 2.17 -18.17
CA PRO A 42 10.39 2.72 -18.85
C PRO A 42 11.73 2.36 -18.18
N GLU A 43 11.72 2.13 -16.88
CA GLU A 43 12.92 1.81 -16.09
C GLU A 43 13.40 0.37 -16.27
N ARG A 44 12.71 -0.47 -17.05
CA ARG A 44 13.05 -1.89 -17.28
C ARG A 44 14.49 -2.12 -17.71
N SER A 45 15.01 -1.26 -18.57
CA SER A 45 16.40 -1.36 -19.06
C SER A 45 17.46 -1.00 -18.02
N GLN A 46 17.07 -0.43 -16.89
CA GLN A 46 17.95 0.03 -15.81
C GLN A 46 18.01 -0.93 -14.62
N ILE A 47 17.21 -2.02 -14.65
CA ILE A 47 17.10 -2.99 -13.57
C ILE A 47 17.39 -4.41 -14.07
N THR A 48 17.64 -5.32 -13.13
CA THR A 48 17.57 -6.77 -13.40
C THR A 48 16.13 -7.23 -13.13
N GLU A 49 15.44 -7.71 -14.16
CA GLU A 49 14.11 -8.28 -14.03
C GLU A 49 14.21 -9.80 -13.89
N ILE A 50 13.58 -10.34 -12.85
CA ILE A 50 13.36 -11.77 -12.66
C ILE A 50 11.86 -11.99 -12.53
N ARG A 51 11.30 -12.74 -13.47
CA ARG A 51 9.89 -13.10 -13.43
C ARG A 51 9.73 -14.43 -12.72
N GLY A 52 9.06 -14.41 -11.56
CA GLY A 52 8.87 -15.62 -10.77
C GLY A 52 8.01 -15.40 -9.53
N ASP A 53 7.67 -16.51 -8.90
CA ASP A 53 6.84 -16.53 -7.69
C ASP A 53 7.73 -16.66 -6.45
N ILE A 54 7.48 -15.88 -5.41
CA ILE A 54 8.20 -15.97 -4.13
C ILE A 54 7.97 -17.31 -3.40
N ARG A 55 6.97 -18.08 -3.80
CA ARG A 55 6.72 -19.45 -3.31
C ARG A 55 7.66 -20.48 -3.95
N ASP A 56 8.29 -20.15 -5.07
CA ASP A 56 9.33 -20.96 -5.71
C ASP A 56 10.71 -20.62 -5.12
N ARG A 57 11.21 -21.52 -4.28
CA ARG A 57 12.49 -21.35 -3.60
C ARG A 57 13.66 -21.20 -4.58
N ALA A 58 13.70 -21.94 -5.66
CA ALA A 58 14.79 -21.86 -6.63
C ALA A 58 14.84 -20.51 -7.32
N CYS A 59 13.68 -19.96 -7.67
CA CYS A 59 13.56 -18.62 -8.23
C CYS A 59 14.02 -17.54 -7.24
N VAL A 60 13.64 -17.68 -5.96
CA VAL A 60 14.06 -16.76 -4.90
C VAL A 60 15.58 -16.79 -4.69
N ASP A 61 16.18 -17.98 -4.62
CA ASP A 61 17.64 -18.15 -4.47
C ASP A 61 18.41 -17.57 -5.67
N GLN A 62 17.87 -17.70 -6.88
CA GLN A 62 18.43 -17.04 -8.07
C GLN A 62 18.39 -15.51 -7.94
N ALA A 63 17.27 -14.96 -7.49
CA ALA A 63 17.08 -13.52 -7.33
C ALA A 63 17.96 -12.93 -6.20
N MET A 64 18.37 -13.74 -5.24
CA MET A 64 19.16 -13.32 -4.08
C MET A 64 20.66 -13.14 -4.38
N GLN A 65 21.15 -13.57 -5.56
CA GLN A 65 22.56 -13.51 -5.89
C GLN A 65 23.11 -12.08 -5.92
N GLY A 66 24.12 -11.78 -5.09
CA GLY A 66 24.77 -10.47 -5.02
C GLY A 66 23.94 -9.34 -4.44
N ILE A 67 22.86 -9.64 -3.72
CA ILE A 67 21.97 -8.69 -3.07
C ILE A 67 22.53 -8.29 -1.70
N ASN A 68 22.54 -6.97 -1.43
CA ASN A 68 22.86 -6.44 -0.10
C ASN A 68 21.61 -6.27 0.76
N ILE A 69 20.51 -5.79 0.18
CA ILE A 69 19.30 -5.40 0.91
C ILE A 69 18.08 -5.96 0.18
N VAL A 70 17.20 -6.61 0.94
CA VAL A 70 15.89 -7.06 0.44
C VAL A 70 14.81 -6.11 0.94
N VAL A 71 13.93 -5.66 0.03
CA VAL A 71 12.67 -5.02 0.38
C VAL A 71 11.55 -5.94 -0.07
N HIS A 72 10.90 -6.57 0.90
CA HIS A 72 9.87 -7.56 0.65
C HIS A 72 8.49 -6.89 0.62
N THR A 73 8.01 -6.60 -0.60
CA THR A 73 6.71 -5.95 -0.85
C THR A 73 5.69 -6.88 -1.51
N ALA A 74 6.12 -8.06 -1.97
CA ALA A 74 5.22 -9.04 -2.57
C ALA A 74 4.20 -9.54 -1.53
N ALA A 75 2.94 -9.50 -1.89
CA ALA A 75 1.83 -9.95 -1.05
C ALA A 75 0.61 -10.25 -1.91
N ALA A 76 -0.23 -11.18 -1.47
CA ALA A 76 -1.54 -11.37 -2.03
C ALA A 76 -2.49 -10.26 -1.55
N LEU A 77 -3.33 -9.75 -2.45
CA LEU A 77 -4.29 -8.70 -2.11
C LEU A 77 -5.49 -9.29 -1.34
N PRO A 78 -6.23 -8.49 -0.55
CA PRO A 78 -7.40 -8.97 0.20
C PRO A 78 -8.52 -9.59 -0.65
N LEU A 79 -8.46 -9.43 -1.97
CA LEU A 79 -9.43 -9.99 -2.94
C LEU A 79 -9.06 -11.37 -3.47
N TYR A 80 -7.86 -11.87 -3.14
CA TYR A 80 -7.43 -13.22 -3.52
C TYR A 80 -8.09 -14.28 -2.63
N SER A 81 -7.99 -15.55 -3.04
CA SER A 81 -8.45 -16.65 -2.20
C SER A 81 -7.69 -16.72 -0.88
N GLU A 82 -8.31 -17.24 0.16
CA GLU A 82 -7.66 -17.42 1.47
C GLU A 82 -6.38 -18.29 1.34
N ALA A 83 -6.43 -19.33 0.53
CA ALA A 83 -5.28 -20.19 0.26
C ALA A 83 -4.13 -19.42 -0.40
N ASP A 84 -4.42 -18.57 -1.39
CA ASP A 84 -3.40 -17.73 -2.03
C ASP A 84 -2.82 -16.70 -1.05
N ILE A 85 -3.67 -16.09 -0.21
CA ILE A 85 -3.21 -15.14 0.81
C ILE A 85 -2.23 -15.80 1.76
N PHE A 86 -2.60 -16.95 2.35
CA PHE A 86 -1.72 -17.62 3.32
C PHE A 86 -0.44 -18.15 2.66
N SER A 87 -0.54 -18.81 1.51
CA SER A 87 0.65 -19.35 0.84
C SER A 87 1.60 -18.24 0.36
N THR A 88 1.08 -17.12 -0.14
CA THR A 88 1.93 -16.03 -0.60
C THR A 88 2.52 -15.25 0.56
N ASP A 89 1.68 -14.82 1.52
CA ASP A 89 2.11 -13.88 2.55
C ASP A 89 2.89 -14.57 3.67
N ILE A 90 2.69 -15.87 3.91
CA ILE A 90 3.40 -16.61 4.97
C ILE A 90 4.52 -17.45 4.36
N ASP A 91 4.19 -18.42 3.49
CA ASP A 91 5.19 -19.35 2.96
C ASP A 91 6.15 -18.61 2.02
N GLY A 92 5.62 -17.68 1.19
CA GLY A 92 6.44 -16.82 0.34
C GLY A 92 7.37 -15.93 1.15
N THR A 93 6.89 -15.29 2.23
CA THR A 93 7.74 -14.50 3.14
C THR A 93 8.82 -15.36 3.76
N ARG A 94 8.49 -16.57 4.23
CA ARG A 94 9.45 -17.52 4.80
C ARG A 94 10.54 -17.91 3.79
N ASN A 95 10.16 -18.21 2.54
CA ASN A 95 11.11 -18.52 1.48
C ASN A 95 12.09 -17.38 1.22
N VAL A 96 11.58 -16.14 1.15
CA VAL A 96 12.43 -14.98 0.82
C VAL A 96 13.36 -14.63 1.98
N ILE A 97 12.88 -14.61 3.24
CA ILE A 97 13.72 -14.26 4.38
C ILE A 97 14.74 -15.35 4.69
N ASP A 98 14.37 -16.63 4.53
CA ASP A 98 15.30 -17.75 4.73
C ASP A 98 16.43 -17.72 3.67
N SER A 99 16.09 -17.48 2.40
CA SER A 99 17.07 -17.27 1.35
C SER A 99 17.98 -16.07 1.65
N ALA A 100 17.41 -14.94 2.08
CA ALA A 100 18.18 -13.75 2.46
C ALA A 100 19.16 -14.04 3.61
N TYR A 101 18.72 -14.80 4.63
CA TYR A 101 19.55 -15.19 5.75
C TYR A 101 20.71 -16.11 5.31
N GLN A 102 20.43 -17.13 4.46
CA GLN A 102 21.43 -18.07 3.95
C GLN A 102 22.47 -17.38 3.04
N HIS A 103 22.08 -16.36 2.29
CA HIS A 103 22.97 -15.58 1.43
C HIS A 103 23.71 -14.45 2.17
N GLY A 104 23.50 -14.29 3.47
CA GLY A 104 24.17 -13.27 4.27
C GLY A 104 23.76 -11.84 3.91
N VAL A 105 22.52 -11.64 3.48
CA VAL A 105 21.97 -10.32 3.16
C VAL A 105 22.06 -9.39 4.39
N GLU A 106 22.56 -8.19 4.22
CA GLU A 106 22.79 -7.23 5.31
C GLU A 106 21.48 -6.84 6.03
N ARG A 107 20.37 -6.80 5.27
CA ARG A 107 19.10 -6.27 5.76
C ARG A 107 17.90 -6.79 4.98
N PHE A 108 16.84 -7.16 5.71
CA PHE A 108 15.57 -7.60 5.16
C PHE A 108 14.45 -6.69 5.65
N ILE A 109 13.90 -5.83 4.81
CA ILE A 109 12.83 -4.89 5.15
C ILE A 109 11.49 -5.49 4.75
N HIS A 110 10.64 -5.79 5.74
CA HIS A 110 9.31 -6.36 5.50
C HIS A 110 8.24 -5.27 5.45
N ILE A 111 7.46 -5.26 4.37
CA ILE A 111 6.29 -4.38 4.25
C ILE A 111 5.05 -5.13 4.73
N SER A 112 4.68 -4.84 5.95
CA SER A 112 3.45 -5.30 6.61
C SER A 112 2.27 -4.38 6.26
N SER A 113 1.33 -4.20 7.16
CA SER A 113 0.15 -3.33 6.99
C SER A 113 -0.43 -2.95 8.35
N THR A 114 -1.07 -1.80 8.46
CA THR A 114 -1.90 -1.47 9.64
C THR A 114 -3.17 -2.34 9.75
N ALA A 115 -3.45 -3.19 8.77
CA ALA A 115 -4.51 -4.21 8.85
C ALA A 115 -4.25 -5.26 9.97
N VAL A 116 -3.03 -5.36 10.47
CA VAL A 116 -2.68 -6.22 11.62
C VAL A 116 -3.40 -5.82 12.91
N TYR A 117 -3.80 -4.55 13.05
CA TYR A 117 -4.53 -4.07 14.23
C TYR A 117 -6.03 -4.41 14.22
N GLY A 118 -6.58 -4.80 13.05
CA GLY A 118 -8.01 -5.12 12.92
C GLY A 118 -8.91 -3.91 13.06
N ILE A 119 -9.95 -4.02 13.90
CA ILE A 119 -10.91 -2.95 14.20
C ILE A 119 -10.69 -2.53 15.66
N PRO A 120 -9.87 -1.51 15.91
CA PRO A 120 -9.52 -1.07 17.25
C PRO A 120 -10.63 -0.24 17.89
N ASP A 121 -10.59 -0.13 19.21
CA ASP A 121 -11.50 0.66 20.04
C ASP A 121 -10.97 2.07 20.35
N HIS A 122 -9.73 2.37 19.95
CA HIS A 122 -9.08 3.66 20.18
C HIS A 122 -8.18 4.09 19.03
N HIS A 123 -7.81 5.36 19.03
CA HIS A 123 -6.83 5.97 18.13
C HIS A 123 -6.10 7.13 18.83
N PRO A 124 -4.84 7.45 18.45
CA PRO A 124 -4.03 6.76 17.45
C PRO A 124 -3.61 5.37 17.91
N LEU A 125 -3.30 4.48 16.93
CA LEU A 125 -2.71 3.17 17.23
C LEU A 125 -1.19 3.28 17.30
N TYR A 126 -0.61 2.54 18.23
CA TYR A 126 0.83 2.44 18.44
C TYR A 126 1.35 1.06 18.06
N GLU A 127 2.66 0.92 17.85
CA GLU A 127 3.28 -0.34 17.47
C GLU A 127 3.16 -1.43 18.54
N THR A 128 2.91 -1.02 19.78
CA THR A 128 2.72 -1.91 20.95
C THR A 128 1.29 -2.39 21.13
N ASP A 129 0.34 -1.84 20.36
CA ASP A 129 -1.05 -2.23 20.49
C ASP A 129 -1.28 -3.67 20.02
N LYS A 130 -2.35 -4.27 20.56
CA LYS A 130 -2.73 -5.66 20.27
C LYS A 130 -2.93 -5.85 18.76
N LEU A 131 -2.39 -6.94 18.26
CA LEU A 131 -2.64 -7.37 16.89
C LEU A 131 -3.86 -8.30 16.88
N ASP A 132 -4.87 -7.90 16.08
CA ASP A 132 -6.16 -8.62 15.97
C ASP A 132 -6.70 -8.55 14.53
N GLY A 133 -5.85 -8.92 13.58
CA GLY A 133 -6.12 -8.79 12.15
C GLY A 133 -7.42 -9.46 11.72
N VAL A 134 -8.29 -8.69 11.08
CA VAL A 134 -9.58 -9.16 10.58
C VAL A 134 -9.44 -9.82 9.22
N GLY A 135 -10.11 -10.98 9.07
CA GLY A 135 -10.10 -11.75 7.83
C GLY A 135 -8.75 -12.41 7.51
N PRO A 136 -8.67 -13.12 6.39
CA PRO A 136 -7.46 -13.86 6.01
C PRO A 136 -6.23 -12.94 5.86
N TYR A 137 -6.39 -11.78 5.22
CA TYR A 137 -5.30 -10.86 4.95
C TYR A 137 -4.66 -10.30 6.23
N GLY A 138 -5.47 -9.78 7.18
CA GLY A 138 -4.95 -9.25 8.44
C GLY A 138 -4.22 -10.32 9.26
N LYS A 139 -4.78 -11.54 9.31
CA LYS A 139 -4.16 -12.68 9.97
C LYS A 139 -2.85 -13.11 9.31
N ALA A 140 -2.82 -13.20 7.97
CA ALA A 140 -1.61 -13.56 7.23
C ALA A 140 -0.49 -12.55 7.43
N LYS A 141 -0.81 -11.23 7.50
CA LYS A 141 0.18 -10.20 7.81
C LYS A 141 0.77 -10.33 9.20
N ILE A 142 -0.04 -10.70 10.21
CA ILE A 142 0.47 -11.00 11.57
C ILE A 142 1.44 -12.19 11.52
N MET A 143 1.04 -13.29 10.88
CA MET A 143 1.88 -14.49 10.79
C MET A 143 3.17 -14.25 9.99
N ALA A 144 3.13 -13.40 8.97
CA ALA A 144 4.33 -12.97 8.23
C ALA A 144 5.27 -12.12 9.11
N GLU A 145 4.74 -11.25 9.97
CA GLU A 145 5.56 -10.54 10.97
C GLU A 145 6.20 -11.51 11.96
N GLU A 146 5.48 -12.53 12.41
CA GLU A 146 6.03 -13.58 13.30
C GLU A 146 7.22 -14.30 12.64
N VAL A 147 7.11 -14.66 11.36
CA VAL A 147 8.25 -15.18 10.59
C VAL A 147 9.42 -14.20 10.59
N CYS A 148 9.18 -12.92 10.38
CA CYS A 148 10.24 -11.90 10.40
C CYS A 148 10.91 -11.79 11.79
N LEU A 149 10.12 -11.86 12.87
CA LEU A 149 10.61 -11.82 14.24
C LEU A 149 11.48 -13.03 14.59
N GLU A 150 11.19 -14.22 14.04
CA GLU A 150 12.08 -15.40 14.19
C GLU A 150 13.50 -15.11 13.68
N TYR A 151 13.65 -14.45 12.52
CA TYR A 151 14.96 -14.13 11.96
C TYR A 151 15.63 -12.94 12.65
N ARG A 152 14.85 -11.99 13.13
CA ARG A 152 15.35 -10.91 14.00
C ARG A 152 15.98 -11.49 15.27
N SER A 153 15.37 -12.50 15.87
CA SER A 153 15.92 -13.19 17.07
C SER A 153 17.21 -13.98 16.78
N LYS A 154 17.45 -14.34 15.51
CA LYS A 154 18.71 -14.96 15.05
C LYS A 154 19.79 -13.91 14.72
N GLY A 155 19.56 -12.63 14.99
CA GLY A 155 20.50 -11.54 14.77
C GLY A 155 20.46 -10.90 13.39
N MET A 156 19.51 -11.28 12.52
CA MET A 156 19.29 -10.61 11.24
C MET A 156 18.69 -9.21 11.45
N CYS A 157 19.14 -8.24 10.65
CA CYS A 157 18.55 -6.90 10.65
C CYS A 157 17.22 -6.94 9.89
N VAL A 158 16.09 -6.86 10.62
CA VAL A 158 14.74 -7.02 10.04
C VAL A 158 13.81 -5.88 10.45
N PRO A 159 13.88 -4.71 9.80
CA PRO A 159 12.83 -3.69 9.92
C PRO A 159 11.48 -4.21 9.44
N ILE A 160 10.43 -3.92 10.19
CA ILE A 160 9.03 -4.17 9.82
C ILE A 160 8.33 -2.82 9.69
N ILE A 161 7.74 -2.54 8.54
CA ILE A 161 7.00 -1.32 8.28
C ILE A 161 5.51 -1.65 8.17
N ARG A 162 4.68 -1.00 8.99
CA ARG A 162 3.21 -1.07 8.96
C ARG A 162 2.65 0.22 8.33
N PRO A 163 2.55 0.30 7.00
CA PRO A 163 2.04 1.49 6.35
C PRO A 163 0.53 1.59 6.48
N LYS A 164 0.02 2.82 6.53
CA LYS A 164 -1.38 3.16 6.26
C LYS A 164 -1.68 2.94 4.77
N SER A 165 -2.96 3.01 4.40
CA SER A 165 -3.35 2.98 2.99
C SER A 165 -2.60 4.06 2.23
N PHE A 166 -1.75 3.66 1.28
CA PHE A 166 -0.89 4.60 0.54
C PHE A 166 -1.35 4.79 -0.88
N ILE A 167 -1.14 6.03 -1.37
CA ILE A 167 -1.56 6.54 -2.67
C ILE A 167 -0.43 7.33 -3.31
N GLY A 168 -0.59 7.68 -4.57
CA GLY A 168 0.39 8.47 -5.33
C GLY A 168 0.45 8.04 -6.79
N PRO A 169 1.38 8.53 -7.58
CA PRO A 169 1.58 8.13 -8.98
C PRO A 169 1.59 6.62 -9.15
N GLU A 170 0.96 6.11 -10.21
CA GLU A 170 0.71 4.69 -10.52
C GLU A 170 -0.41 4.02 -9.68
N ARG A 171 -1.05 4.73 -8.73
CA ARG A 171 -2.18 4.20 -7.97
C ARG A 171 -3.50 4.46 -8.66
N LEU A 172 -4.17 3.39 -9.07
CA LEU A 172 -5.51 3.39 -9.65
C LEU A 172 -6.51 2.71 -8.68
N GLY A 173 -7.03 1.56 -9.04
CA GLY A 173 -7.96 0.82 -8.20
C GLY A 173 -9.22 1.63 -7.86
N VAL A 174 -9.62 1.64 -6.60
CA VAL A 174 -10.81 2.37 -6.10
C VAL A 174 -10.69 3.89 -6.24
N PHE A 175 -9.48 4.43 -6.15
CA PHE A 175 -9.28 5.87 -6.28
C PHE A 175 -9.58 6.39 -7.69
N ALA A 176 -9.33 5.57 -8.72
CA ALA A 176 -9.66 5.92 -10.10
C ALA A 176 -11.18 6.16 -10.29
N LEU A 177 -12.05 5.47 -9.54
CA LEU A 177 -13.49 5.73 -9.57
C LEU A 177 -13.81 7.17 -9.12
N PHE A 178 -13.22 7.59 -8.03
CA PHE A 178 -13.40 8.95 -7.49
C PHE A 178 -12.81 10.01 -8.45
N TYR A 179 -11.60 9.78 -8.97
CA TYR A 179 -10.93 10.69 -9.88
C TYR A 179 -11.67 10.86 -11.22
N ASP A 180 -12.26 9.78 -11.73
CA ASP A 180 -13.08 9.84 -12.94
C ASP A 180 -14.36 10.70 -12.74
N TRP A 181 -14.97 10.66 -11.56
CA TRP A 181 -16.09 11.53 -11.23
C TRP A 181 -15.63 13.00 -11.09
N ALA A 182 -14.52 13.24 -10.41
CA ALA A 182 -13.97 14.58 -10.26
C ALA A 182 -13.61 15.20 -11.62
N LYS A 183 -12.98 14.43 -12.52
CA LYS A 183 -12.64 14.82 -13.88
C LYS A 183 -13.87 15.21 -14.70
N ASP A 184 -14.96 14.49 -14.57
CA ASP A 184 -16.20 14.73 -15.31
C ASP A 184 -17.11 15.80 -14.64
N GLY A 185 -16.59 16.56 -13.68
CA GLY A 185 -17.31 17.62 -13.00
C GLY A 185 -18.50 17.10 -12.20
N LYS A 186 -18.35 15.96 -11.54
CA LYS A 186 -19.36 15.33 -10.70
C LYS A 186 -19.00 15.44 -9.22
N GLY A 187 -20.02 15.51 -8.35
CA GLY A 187 -19.86 15.28 -6.92
C GLY A 187 -19.58 13.82 -6.64
N PHE A 188 -19.28 13.47 -5.39
CA PHE A 188 -19.01 12.07 -5.05
C PHE A 188 -19.77 11.64 -3.79
N PRO A 189 -20.45 10.47 -3.79
CA PRO A 189 -21.10 9.93 -2.62
C PRO A 189 -20.09 9.36 -1.64
N MET A 190 -20.31 9.60 -0.34
CA MET A 190 -19.49 9.08 0.74
C MET A 190 -20.35 8.29 1.72
N ILE A 191 -19.88 7.15 2.18
CA ILE A 191 -20.53 6.32 3.18
C ILE A 191 -20.35 6.99 4.55
N GLY A 192 -21.46 7.26 5.25
CA GLY A 192 -21.46 8.01 6.50
C GLY A 192 -21.42 9.54 6.28
N SER A 193 -21.20 10.28 7.34
CA SER A 193 -21.05 11.74 7.30
C SER A 193 -19.72 12.20 6.69
N GLY A 194 -18.72 11.34 6.70
CA GLY A 194 -17.33 11.64 6.35
C GLY A 194 -16.58 12.45 7.41
N ASN A 195 -17.13 12.58 8.62
CA ASN A 195 -16.48 13.28 9.73
C ASN A 195 -15.42 12.40 10.44
N ASN A 196 -15.35 11.12 10.10
CA ASN A 196 -14.30 10.22 10.58
C ASN A 196 -12.94 10.63 10.01
N ARG A 197 -11.89 10.37 10.78
CA ARG A 197 -10.50 10.64 10.43
C ARG A 197 -9.89 9.38 9.82
N TYR A 198 -9.45 9.49 8.57
CA TYR A 198 -8.83 8.37 7.86
C TYR A 198 -7.46 8.78 7.33
N GLN A 199 -6.41 8.31 8.01
CA GLN A 199 -5.04 8.63 7.64
C GLN A 199 -4.64 7.85 6.37
N LEU A 200 -4.11 8.58 5.40
CA LEU A 200 -3.45 8.04 4.21
C LEU A 200 -1.93 8.18 4.34
N LEU A 201 -1.23 7.81 3.27
CA LEU A 201 0.21 7.97 3.15
C LEU A 201 0.55 8.21 1.68
N ASP A 202 1.43 9.16 1.36
CA ASP A 202 1.98 9.24 0.02
C ASP A 202 3.04 8.15 -0.20
N VAL A 203 3.04 7.55 -1.39
CA VAL A 203 3.99 6.48 -1.73
C VAL A 203 5.44 6.94 -1.70
N GLU A 204 5.73 8.22 -1.96
CA GLU A 204 7.09 8.77 -1.86
C GLU A 204 7.56 8.83 -0.40
N ASP A 205 6.67 9.22 0.52
CA ASP A 205 6.98 9.18 1.96
C ASP A 205 7.20 7.72 2.45
N LEU A 206 6.46 6.77 1.89
CA LEU A 206 6.72 5.35 2.18
C LEU A 206 8.09 4.90 1.65
N CYS A 207 8.47 5.30 0.43
CA CYS A 207 9.80 5.02 -0.11
C CYS A 207 10.92 5.65 0.74
N GLU A 208 10.71 6.87 1.26
CA GLU A 208 11.63 7.51 2.19
C GLU A 208 11.77 6.71 3.50
N ALA A 209 10.66 6.27 4.11
CA ALA A 209 10.68 5.44 5.32
C ALA A 209 11.43 4.11 5.09
N ILE A 210 11.20 3.46 3.95
CA ILE A 210 11.94 2.24 3.54
C ILE A 210 13.43 2.55 3.42
N TYR A 211 13.79 3.65 2.79
CA TYR A 211 15.18 4.05 2.59
C TYR A 211 15.89 4.39 3.90
N LEU A 212 15.22 5.05 4.83
CA LEU A 212 15.73 5.27 6.19
C LEU A 212 15.98 3.94 6.91
N CYS A 213 15.04 3.00 6.82
CA CYS A 213 15.24 1.65 7.33
C CYS A 213 16.39 0.91 6.64
N ALA A 214 16.66 1.19 5.37
CA ALA A 214 17.75 0.58 4.60
C ALA A 214 19.14 1.15 4.94
N THR A 215 19.24 2.41 5.37
CA THR A 215 20.52 3.12 5.44
C THR A 215 20.97 3.48 6.86
N LEU A 216 20.05 3.65 7.81
CA LEU A 216 20.39 3.93 9.21
C LEU A 216 20.97 2.69 9.91
N PRO A 217 21.68 2.84 11.05
CA PRO A 217 22.23 1.72 11.81
C PRO A 217 21.18 0.66 12.18
N CYS A 218 21.56 -0.61 12.15
CA CYS A 218 20.65 -1.74 12.36
C CYS A 218 20.04 -1.75 13.78
N ASP A 219 20.78 -1.35 14.79
CA ASP A 219 20.31 -1.23 16.17
C ASP A 219 19.13 -0.26 16.33
N LYS A 220 19.00 0.71 15.41
CA LYS A 220 17.86 1.64 15.34
C LYS A 220 16.73 1.14 14.48
N THR A 221 17.04 0.39 13.42
CA THR A 221 16.05 0.05 12.37
C THR A 221 15.47 -1.35 12.49
N SER A 222 16.13 -2.28 13.19
CA SER A 222 15.63 -3.65 13.42
C SER A 222 14.48 -3.67 14.42
N ASP A 223 13.44 -2.93 14.11
CA ASP A 223 12.24 -2.72 14.93
C ASP A 223 10.99 -2.62 14.05
N THR A 224 9.83 -2.39 14.61
CA THR A 224 8.56 -2.24 13.90
C THR A 224 8.13 -0.77 13.94
N PHE A 225 7.67 -0.25 12.78
CA PHE A 225 7.31 1.17 12.62
C PHE A 225 5.96 1.32 11.92
N ASN A 226 5.07 2.10 12.52
CA ASN A 226 3.87 2.62 11.86
C ASN A 226 4.26 3.80 10.95
N ILE A 227 3.77 3.79 9.71
CA ILE A 227 4.04 4.85 8.73
C ILE A 227 2.74 5.37 8.16
N GLY A 228 2.53 6.69 8.24
CA GLY A 228 1.34 7.41 7.77
C GLY A 228 1.64 8.89 7.57
N ALA A 229 0.70 9.62 6.98
CA ALA A 229 0.78 11.07 6.88
C ALA A 229 0.73 11.69 8.30
N LYS A 230 1.47 12.78 8.51
CA LYS A 230 1.39 13.55 9.77
C LYS A 230 0.16 14.46 9.79
N GLU A 231 -0.17 15.03 8.65
CA GLU A 231 -1.26 15.98 8.50
C GLU A 231 -2.43 15.34 7.74
N PHE A 232 -3.57 15.24 8.41
CA PHE A 232 -4.82 14.75 7.84
C PHE A 232 -6.02 15.33 8.62
N THR A 233 -7.13 15.46 7.93
CA THR A 233 -8.36 16.02 8.50
C THR A 233 -9.46 14.95 8.51
N THR A 234 -10.72 15.35 8.32
CA THR A 234 -11.80 14.39 8.13
C THR A 234 -11.76 13.83 6.70
N MET A 235 -12.25 12.62 6.53
CA MET A 235 -12.31 11.98 5.21
C MET A 235 -13.02 12.87 4.19
N LYS A 236 -14.12 13.54 4.61
CA LYS A 236 -14.85 14.47 3.75
C LYS A 236 -14.02 15.68 3.32
N GLU A 237 -13.28 16.29 4.22
CA GLU A 237 -12.46 17.47 3.92
C GLU A 237 -11.27 17.11 3.02
N ASP A 238 -10.63 15.96 3.27
CA ASP A 238 -9.47 15.51 2.49
C ASP A 238 -9.89 15.18 1.05
N TYR A 239 -11.01 14.47 0.86
CA TYR A 239 -11.52 14.17 -0.49
C TYR A 239 -12.13 15.40 -1.17
N GLN A 240 -12.75 16.32 -0.41
CA GLN A 240 -13.27 17.58 -0.97
C GLN A 240 -12.17 18.41 -1.62
N ALA A 241 -10.95 18.38 -1.10
CA ALA A 241 -9.82 19.09 -1.67
C ALA A 241 -9.55 18.71 -3.15
N VAL A 242 -9.79 17.45 -3.53
CA VAL A 242 -9.68 17.03 -4.94
C VAL A 242 -10.80 17.64 -5.80
N LEU A 243 -12.05 17.68 -5.32
CA LEU A 243 -13.15 18.29 -6.06
C LEU A 243 -12.96 19.81 -6.19
N ASP A 244 -12.42 20.44 -5.16
CA ASP A 244 -12.11 21.88 -5.19
C ASP A 244 -10.95 22.15 -6.18
N TYR A 245 -9.92 21.29 -6.20
CA TYR A 245 -8.84 21.35 -7.19
C TYR A 245 -9.35 21.14 -8.63
N ALA A 246 -10.32 20.23 -8.83
CA ALA A 246 -10.93 20.00 -10.15
C ALA A 246 -11.71 21.22 -10.67
N GLY A 247 -12.12 22.17 -9.82
CA GLY A 247 -12.61 23.48 -10.20
C GLY A 247 -14.09 23.57 -10.62
N PHE A 248 -14.86 22.48 -10.52
CA PHE A 248 -16.27 22.46 -10.96
C PHE A 248 -17.27 22.86 -9.87
N GLY A 249 -16.81 23.25 -8.67
CA GLY A 249 -17.67 23.65 -7.55
C GLY A 249 -18.52 22.51 -6.96
N LYS A 250 -18.15 21.26 -7.25
CA LYS A 250 -18.86 20.07 -6.78
C LYS A 250 -18.49 19.70 -5.35
N LYS A 251 -19.38 18.92 -4.69
CA LYS A 251 -19.23 18.59 -3.29
C LYS A 251 -19.29 17.09 -3.01
N ILE A 252 -18.56 16.68 -1.97
CA ILE A 252 -18.72 15.36 -1.36
C ILE A 252 -20.07 15.36 -0.61
N ARG A 253 -20.90 14.34 -0.87
CA ARG A 253 -22.20 14.15 -0.22
C ARG A 253 -22.18 12.88 0.62
N GLY A 254 -22.27 13.06 1.95
CA GLY A 254 -22.41 11.95 2.90
C GLY A 254 -23.80 11.35 2.88
N PHE A 255 -23.89 10.02 2.94
CA PHE A 255 -25.14 9.28 3.07
C PHE A 255 -25.11 8.44 4.36
N PRO A 256 -26.25 8.24 5.04
CA PRO A 256 -26.30 7.42 6.26
C PRO A 256 -25.63 6.06 6.04
N ALA A 257 -24.68 5.71 6.90
CA ALA A 257 -23.83 4.53 6.68
C ALA A 257 -24.65 3.22 6.68
N ALA A 258 -25.56 3.05 7.65
CA ALA A 258 -26.29 1.78 7.81
C ALA A 258 -27.07 1.33 6.56
N PRO A 259 -27.95 2.16 5.93
CA PRO A 259 -28.65 1.74 4.73
C PRO A 259 -27.72 1.53 3.52
N VAL A 260 -26.66 2.34 3.38
CA VAL A 260 -25.70 2.18 2.29
C VAL A 260 -24.92 0.87 2.43
N ILE A 261 -24.43 0.56 3.63
CA ILE A 261 -23.72 -0.70 3.91
C ILE A 261 -24.64 -1.90 3.67
N TRP A 262 -25.90 -1.84 4.12
CA TRP A 262 -26.86 -2.90 3.89
C TRP A 262 -27.12 -3.14 2.40
N THR A 263 -27.27 -2.07 1.61
CA THR A 263 -27.41 -2.15 0.16
C THR A 263 -26.18 -2.75 -0.49
N LEU A 264 -24.97 -2.35 -0.08
CA LEU A 264 -23.72 -2.89 -0.61
C LEU A 264 -23.54 -4.38 -0.27
N ARG A 265 -23.97 -4.83 0.91
CA ARG A 265 -23.98 -6.26 1.28
C ARG A 265 -24.88 -7.09 0.37
N ILE A 266 -26.08 -6.57 0.02
CA ILE A 266 -26.97 -7.23 -0.93
C ILE A 266 -26.31 -7.29 -2.32
N LEU A 267 -25.77 -6.17 -2.80
CA LEU A 267 -25.09 -6.12 -4.09
C LEU A 267 -23.87 -7.05 -4.14
N GLU A 268 -23.14 -7.19 -3.03
CA GLU A 268 -22.02 -8.13 -2.93
C GLU A 268 -22.49 -9.59 -3.04
N ALA A 269 -23.56 -9.96 -2.33
CA ALA A 269 -24.16 -11.28 -2.42
C ALA A 269 -24.63 -11.61 -3.87
N LEU A 270 -25.05 -10.60 -4.63
CA LEU A 270 -25.44 -10.70 -6.03
C LEU A 270 -24.24 -10.57 -7.01
N LYS A 271 -23.02 -10.40 -6.50
CA LYS A 271 -21.77 -10.12 -7.28
C LYS A 271 -21.84 -8.84 -8.13
N LEU A 272 -22.63 -7.86 -7.69
CA LEU A 272 -22.84 -6.56 -8.37
C LEU A 272 -22.18 -5.40 -7.60
N SER A 273 -21.64 -5.64 -6.41
CA SER A 273 -20.99 -4.58 -5.61
C SER A 273 -19.71 -4.06 -6.30
N PRO A 274 -19.55 -2.74 -6.43
CA PRO A 274 -18.31 -2.14 -6.92
C PRO A 274 -17.22 -2.08 -5.84
N LEU A 275 -17.59 -2.32 -4.57
CA LEU A 275 -16.70 -2.28 -3.42
C LEU A 275 -16.75 -3.61 -2.66
N TYR A 276 -15.63 -4.03 -2.11
CA TYR A 276 -15.57 -5.22 -1.27
C TYR A 276 -15.83 -4.90 0.21
N LYS A 277 -16.23 -5.89 0.95
CA LYS A 277 -16.76 -5.81 2.32
C LYS A 277 -15.93 -4.94 3.26
N TRP A 278 -14.61 -5.15 3.30
CA TRP A 278 -13.75 -4.41 4.21
C TRP A 278 -13.78 -2.90 3.94
N VAL A 279 -13.82 -2.48 2.65
CA VAL A 279 -13.84 -1.05 2.28
C VAL A 279 -15.11 -0.36 2.78
N TYR A 280 -16.28 -0.96 2.52
CA TYR A 280 -17.52 -0.28 2.87
C TYR A 280 -17.91 -0.42 4.35
N GLU A 281 -17.47 -1.47 5.05
CA GLU A 281 -17.73 -1.65 6.48
C GLU A 281 -16.86 -0.74 7.36
N THR A 282 -15.65 -0.39 6.91
CA THR A 282 -14.74 0.48 7.66
C THR A 282 -14.74 1.94 7.21
N ALA A 283 -15.46 2.27 6.12
CA ALA A 283 -15.45 3.60 5.51
C ALA A 283 -15.95 4.74 6.41
N ALA A 284 -16.76 4.42 7.42
CA ALA A 284 -17.34 5.42 8.32
C ALA A 284 -16.71 5.44 9.73
N THR A 285 -15.59 4.72 9.93
CA THR A 285 -14.88 4.64 11.21
C THR A 285 -13.54 5.36 11.14
N ASP A 286 -13.07 5.83 12.28
CA ASP A 286 -11.71 6.38 12.41
C ASP A 286 -10.67 5.30 12.09
N SER A 287 -9.57 5.71 11.45
CA SER A 287 -8.48 4.79 11.14
C SER A 287 -7.16 5.55 10.99
N PHE A 288 -6.40 5.68 12.09
CA PHE A 288 -5.10 6.34 12.07
C PHE A 288 -4.14 5.78 13.13
N VAL A 289 -2.86 5.93 12.88
CA VAL A 289 -1.77 5.44 13.72
C VAL A 289 -0.88 6.61 14.16
N SER A 290 -0.16 6.44 15.27
CA SER A 290 0.95 7.33 15.62
C SER A 290 2.16 7.03 14.73
N VAL A 291 2.81 8.08 14.25
CA VAL A 291 4.10 8.02 13.53
C VAL A 291 5.27 8.52 14.39
N GLU A 292 5.03 8.84 15.64
CA GLU A 292 6.02 9.43 16.58
C GLU A 292 7.28 8.56 16.75
N LYS A 293 7.11 7.22 16.75
CA LYS A 293 8.25 6.30 16.84
C LYS A 293 9.15 6.42 15.62
N ALA A 294 8.57 6.45 14.42
CA ALA A 294 9.31 6.63 13.17
C ALA A 294 9.97 8.02 13.10
N GLU A 295 9.29 9.09 13.53
CA GLU A 295 9.87 10.42 13.61
C GLU A 295 11.09 10.46 14.55
N ARG A 296 10.96 9.89 15.74
CA ARG A 296 12.00 9.91 16.77
C ARG A 296 13.21 9.04 16.43
N ILE A 297 12.98 7.82 15.93
CA ILE A 297 14.04 6.82 15.75
C ILE A 297 14.65 6.91 14.35
N LEU A 298 13.83 7.03 13.33
CA LEU A 298 14.28 7.09 11.94
C LEU A 298 14.55 8.52 11.46
N GLY A 299 14.06 9.54 12.18
CA GLY A 299 14.04 10.90 11.67
C GLY A 299 13.06 11.09 10.52
N PHE A 300 12.07 10.19 10.40
CA PHE A 300 11.05 10.23 9.37
C PHE A 300 10.25 11.54 9.43
N LYS A 301 10.10 12.19 8.26
CA LYS A 301 9.36 13.46 8.14
C LYS A 301 8.48 13.38 6.90
N PRO A 302 7.24 12.89 7.03
CA PRO A 302 6.33 12.83 5.88
C PRO A 302 6.12 14.22 5.30
N LYS A 303 6.24 14.33 4.00
CA LYS A 303 6.20 15.59 3.25
C LYS A 303 4.77 15.96 2.86
N TYR A 304 3.92 14.95 2.66
CA TYR A 304 2.61 15.11 2.09
C TYR A 304 1.52 14.91 3.13
N SER A 305 0.59 15.88 3.21
CA SER A 305 -0.69 15.67 3.87
C SER A 305 -1.57 14.71 3.07
N ASN A 306 -2.67 14.24 3.67
CA ASN A 306 -3.68 13.47 2.93
C ASN A 306 -4.16 14.22 1.67
N LYS A 307 -4.42 15.52 1.79
CA LYS A 307 -4.89 16.38 0.69
C LYS A 307 -3.87 16.44 -0.43
N ASP A 308 -2.60 16.66 -0.09
CA ASP A 308 -1.52 16.71 -1.07
C ASP A 308 -1.36 15.38 -1.81
N ALA A 309 -1.36 14.27 -1.09
CA ALA A 309 -1.25 12.94 -1.65
C ALA A 309 -2.41 12.61 -2.60
N LEU A 310 -3.65 12.95 -2.21
CA LEU A 310 -4.84 12.78 -3.06
C LEU A 310 -4.77 13.64 -4.33
N ILE A 311 -4.42 14.92 -4.22
CA ILE A 311 -4.32 15.83 -5.36
C ILE A 311 -3.16 15.41 -6.27
N ARG A 312 -2.01 15.02 -5.71
CA ARG A 312 -0.85 14.54 -6.47
C ARG A 312 -1.22 13.30 -7.30
N ASN A 313 -1.92 12.34 -6.71
CA ASN A 313 -2.40 11.16 -7.42
C ASN A 313 -3.46 11.51 -8.48
N TYR A 314 -4.36 12.45 -8.21
CA TYR A 314 -5.35 12.94 -9.17
C TYR A 314 -4.69 13.61 -10.39
N ARG A 315 -3.66 14.44 -10.17
CA ARG A 315 -2.90 15.05 -11.27
C ARG A 315 -2.26 13.98 -12.15
N TRP A 316 -1.56 13.03 -11.53
CA TRP A 316 -0.97 11.90 -12.25
C TRP A 316 -2.03 11.13 -13.05
N TYR A 317 -3.20 10.89 -12.46
CA TYR A 317 -4.33 10.24 -13.13
C TYR A 317 -4.75 11.00 -14.39
N LEU A 318 -4.85 12.33 -14.33
CA LEU A 318 -5.21 13.16 -15.49
C LEU A 318 -4.14 13.11 -16.59
N ASP A 319 -2.88 13.15 -16.22
CA ASP A 319 -1.76 13.17 -17.16
C ASP A 319 -1.58 11.85 -17.94
N HIS A 320 -2.11 10.72 -17.37
CA HIS A 320 -1.90 9.36 -17.92
C HIS A 320 -3.20 8.69 -18.37
N LEU A 321 -4.29 9.43 -18.57
CA LEU A 321 -5.61 8.87 -18.92
C LEU A 321 -5.56 7.93 -20.13
N SER A 322 -4.82 8.28 -21.18
CA SER A 322 -4.70 7.48 -22.41
C SER A 322 -4.05 6.11 -22.19
N GLU A 323 -3.26 5.94 -21.14
CA GLU A 323 -2.53 4.69 -20.87
C GLU A 323 -3.44 3.58 -20.35
N PHE A 324 -4.56 3.93 -19.73
CA PHE A 324 -5.50 2.97 -19.13
C PHE A 324 -6.91 3.07 -19.68
N GLU A 325 -7.11 3.84 -20.76
CA GLU A 325 -8.39 3.88 -21.48
C GLU A 325 -8.76 2.47 -21.99
N GLY A 326 -9.98 2.03 -21.70
CA GLY A 326 -10.47 0.68 -22.04
C GLY A 326 -9.93 -0.44 -21.13
N LYS A 327 -8.99 -0.19 -20.22
CA LYS A 327 -8.50 -1.17 -19.24
C LYS A 327 -9.37 -1.16 -17.99
N SER A 328 -9.66 -2.34 -17.44
CA SER A 328 -10.31 -2.47 -16.14
C SER A 328 -9.92 -3.76 -15.45
N GLY A 329 -9.88 -3.78 -14.11
CA GLY A 329 -9.48 -4.96 -13.34
C GLY A 329 -9.72 -4.78 -11.86
N VAL A 330 -9.07 -5.59 -11.03
CA VAL A 330 -9.15 -5.57 -9.56
C VAL A 330 -7.81 -5.22 -8.89
N SER A 331 -6.76 -5.02 -9.68
CA SER A 331 -5.45 -4.64 -9.15
C SER A 331 -5.34 -3.14 -8.89
N HIS A 332 -4.27 -2.74 -8.20
CA HIS A 332 -3.98 -1.32 -7.96
C HIS A 332 -3.47 -0.59 -9.20
N ARG A 333 -3.11 -1.30 -10.27
CA ARG A 333 -2.53 -0.78 -11.53
C ARG A 333 -3.56 -0.46 -12.61
N VAL A 334 -4.82 -0.84 -12.41
CA VAL A 334 -5.90 -0.59 -13.38
C VAL A 334 -7.11 0.01 -12.69
N PRO A 335 -7.91 0.84 -13.40
CA PRO A 335 -9.16 1.34 -12.85
C PRO A 335 -10.13 0.19 -12.52
N TRP A 336 -10.87 0.31 -11.44
CA TRP A 336 -11.93 -0.64 -11.15
C TRP A 336 -13.16 -0.33 -12.00
N LYS A 337 -13.94 -1.37 -12.30
CA LYS A 337 -15.22 -1.21 -13.03
C LYS A 337 -16.19 -0.40 -12.18
N GLN A 338 -16.82 0.60 -12.77
CA GLN A 338 -17.79 1.44 -12.06
C GLN A 338 -19.07 0.68 -11.68
N GLY A 339 -19.45 -0.36 -12.44
CA GLY A 339 -20.67 -1.12 -12.17
C GLY A 339 -21.89 -0.19 -12.02
N ILE A 340 -22.68 -0.42 -10.96
CA ILE A 340 -23.86 0.38 -10.64
C ILE A 340 -23.53 1.86 -10.28
N LEU A 341 -22.30 2.14 -9.85
CA LEU A 341 -21.87 3.52 -9.57
C LEU A 341 -21.83 4.38 -10.84
N GLY A 342 -21.64 3.78 -12.01
CA GLY A 342 -21.72 4.49 -13.29
C GLY A 342 -23.12 5.08 -13.55
N VAL A 343 -24.18 4.39 -13.12
CA VAL A 343 -25.54 4.90 -13.17
C VAL A 343 -25.74 5.99 -12.12
N ALA A 344 -25.26 5.79 -10.91
CA ALA A 344 -25.34 6.79 -9.83
C ALA A 344 -24.65 8.11 -10.22
N LYS A 345 -23.54 8.06 -10.98
CA LYS A 345 -22.79 9.23 -11.46
C LYS A 345 -23.67 10.26 -12.21
N LEU A 346 -24.77 9.83 -12.84
CA LEU A 346 -25.67 10.71 -13.57
C LEU A 346 -26.42 11.69 -12.65
N PHE A 347 -26.54 11.38 -11.36
CA PHE A 347 -27.32 12.16 -10.37
C PHE A 347 -26.45 13.09 -9.49
N PHE A 348 -25.15 13.15 -9.71
CA PHE A 348 -24.16 13.93 -9.00
C PHE A 348 -23.47 14.96 -9.92
#